data_c3e6b237334f718896b30e989451addd
#
_entry.id   c3e6b237334f718896b30e989451addd
#
_cell.length_a   1.000
_cell.length_b   1.000
_cell.length_c   1.000
_cell.angle_alpha   90.00
_cell.angle_beta   90.00
_cell.angle_gamma   90.00
#
_symmetry.space_group_name_H-M   'P 1'
#
loop_
_entity.id
_entity.type
_entity.pdbx_description
1 polymer ?
#
loop_
_entity_poly.entity_id
_entity_poly.type
_entity_poly.pdbx_seq_one_letter_code
_entity_poly.pdbx_strand_id
1 'polypeptide(L)'
;MMDIIIRKSGKAGHITLNRPKALNALTWEMCTAIEDAIDVWRDDDAVKLIVIDGAGDRAFCSGGDIADMYASGQARDYDYGRNFWRDEYRLNAKLANYPKPIVTFLHGFTMGGGVGVGCHASHRIVCESSQIAMPECGIGLVPDVGGTLLLANAPGFLGTYLGVTGDRMDAGDAIFAGFADNFVAQDQWDGLKLALCETGTVDVIAPQSAPASQLAKSQSIIDDAFAYDHLSEIYSNLPTILPAPLDHAKKLMDRN
;
A
#
# COMPACT_ATOMS: atom_id res chain seq x y z
N MET A 1 14.80 -20.30 2.20
CA MET A 1 13.33 -20.16 2.06
C MET A 1 13.14 -19.15 0.95
N MET A 2 12.26 -19.35 0.00
CA MET A 2 12.06 -18.38 -1.10
C MET A 2 11.37 -17.13 -0.53
N ASP A 3 11.83 -15.94 -0.92
CA ASP A 3 11.32 -14.64 -0.44
C ASP A 3 9.94 -14.30 -1.01
N ILE A 4 9.52 -14.98 -2.06
CA ILE A 4 8.21 -14.88 -2.68
C ILE A 4 7.73 -16.28 -3.10
N ILE A 5 6.44 -16.53 -2.97
CA ILE A 5 5.80 -17.78 -3.40
C ILE A 5 4.82 -17.45 -4.53
N ILE A 6 5.07 -18.01 -5.71
CA ILE A 6 4.24 -17.80 -6.90
C ILE A 6 3.70 -19.14 -7.35
N ARG A 7 2.38 -19.25 -7.47
CA ARG A 7 1.70 -20.49 -7.85
C ARG A 7 0.38 -20.24 -8.55
N LYS A 8 -0.06 -21.17 -9.38
CA LYS A 8 -1.47 -21.24 -9.76
C LYS A 8 -2.24 -22.02 -8.68
N SER A 9 -3.35 -21.48 -8.25
CA SER A 9 -4.25 -22.12 -7.28
C SER A 9 -5.67 -22.10 -7.84
N GLY A 10 -6.17 -23.22 -8.30
CA GLY A 10 -7.45 -23.28 -9.01
C GLY A 10 -7.44 -22.36 -10.24
N LYS A 11 -8.33 -21.37 -10.25
CA LYS A 11 -8.46 -20.37 -11.32
C LYS A 11 -7.72 -19.06 -11.03
N ALA A 12 -6.94 -18.98 -9.97
CA ALA A 12 -6.18 -17.81 -9.59
C ALA A 12 -4.67 -17.99 -9.79
N GLY A 13 -3.98 -16.91 -10.21
CA GLY A 13 -2.58 -16.71 -9.95
C GLY A 13 -2.41 -16.20 -8.52
N HIS A 14 -1.67 -16.89 -7.67
CA HIS A 14 -1.52 -16.53 -6.27
C HIS A 14 -0.07 -16.19 -5.96
N ILE A 15 0.16 -14.99 -5.46
CA ILE A 15 1.45 -14.44 -5.07
C ILE A 15 1.43 -14.20 -3.57
N THR A 16 2.39 -14.78 -2.85
CA THR A 16 2.57 -14.53 -1.41
C THR A 16 3.96 -13.92 -1.18
N LEU A 17 4.00 -12.70 -0.65
CA LEU A 17 5.23 -12.09 -0.16
C LEU A 17 5.68 -12.85 1.08
N ASN A 18 6.90 -13.42 1.08
CA ASN A 18 7.28 -14.45 2.05
C ASN A 18 8.58 -14.13 2.81
N ARG A 19 8.68 -12.91 3.30
CA ARG A 19 9.75 -12.43 4.20
C ARG A 19 9.19 -11.92 5.54
N PRO A 20 8.39 -12.71 6.29
CA PRO A 20 7.68 -12.19 7.48
C PRO A 20 8.61 -11.63 8.55
N LYS A 21 9.87 -12.11 8.66
CA LYS A 21 10.87 -11.58 9.59
C LYS A 21 11.31 -10.16 9.22
N ALA A 22 11.30 -9.81 7.94
CA ALA A 22 11.58 -8.48 7.40
C ALA A 22 10.29 -7.72 7.05
N LEU A 23 9.15 -8.04 7.68
CA LEU A 23 7.84 -7.42 7.40
C LEU A 23 7.48 -7.42 5.92
N ASN A 24 7.88 -8.46 5.21
CA ASN A 24 7.68 -8.63 3.76
C ASN A 24 8.23 -7.48 2.90
N ALA A 25 9.32 -6.82 3.35
CA ALA A 25 9.98 -5.79 2.57
C ALA A 25 10.36 -6.31 1.18
N LEU A 26 10.08 -5.50 0.15
CA LEU A 26 10.30 -5.85 -1.26
C LEU A 26 11.77 -5.76 -1.63
N THR A 27 12.30 -6.81 -2.21
CA THR A 27 13.58 -6.78 -2.92
C THR A 27 13.35 -6.56 -4.42
N TRP A 28 14.39 -6.20 -5.14
CA TRP A 28 14.32 -6.06 -6.60
C TRP A 28 13.90 -7.38 -7.27
N GLU A 29 14.45 -8.50 -6.78
CA GLU A 29 14.11 -9.84 -7.28
C GLU A 29 12.62 -10.17 -7.05
N MET A 30 12.05 -9.76 -5.93
CA MET A 30 10.61 -9.94 -5.70
C MET A 30 9.79 -9.13 -6.70
N CYS A 31 10.13 -7.87 -6.96
CA CYS A 31 9.44 -7.05 -7.96
C CYS A 31 9.49 -7.68 -9.35
N THR A 32 10.68 -8.14 -9.77
CA THR A 32 10.87 -8.82 -11.07
C THR A 32 10.04 -10.10 -11.14
N ALA A 33 10.05 -10.91 -10.08
CA ALA A 33 9.29 -12.17 -10.05
C ALA A 33 7.77 -11.94 -10.10
N ILE A 34 7.26 -10.87 -9.46
CA ILE A 34 5.84 -10.49 -9.56
C ILE A 34 5.53 -10.09 -11.00
N GLU A 35 6.37 -9.24 -11.59
CA GLU A 35 6.19 -8.76 -12.96
C GLU A 35 6.15 -9.93 -13.97
N ASP A 36 7.12 -10.85 -13.90
CA ASP A 36 7.18 -12.02 -14.75
C ASP A 36 5.92 -12.91 -14.60
N ALA A 37 5.46 -13.11 -13.37
CA ALA A 37 4.29 -13.93 -13.11
C ALA A 37 3.01 -13.32 -13.71
N ILE A 38 2.78 -12.02 -13.50
CA ILE A 38 1.57 -11.36 -14.03
C ILE A 38 1.63 -11.25 -15.56
N ASP A 39 2.81 -11.09 -16.17
CA ASP A 39 2.96 -11.11 -17.62
C ASP A 39 2.59 -12.48 -18.21
N VAL A 40 3.03 -13.57 -17.60
CA VAL A 40 2.64 -14.94 -18.02
C VAL A 40 1.13 -15.17 -17.83
N TRP A 41 0.55 -14.71 -16.72
CA TRP A 41 -0.86 -14.95 -16.41
C TRP A 41 -1.82 -14.04 -17.15
N ARG A 42 -1.33 -12.96 -17.76
CA ARG A 42 -2.16 -12.04 -18.56
C ARG A 42 -2.94 -12.77 -19.67
N ASP A 43 -2.24 -13.62 -20.41
CA ASP A 43 -2.78 -14.32 -21.57
C ASP A 43 -3.16 -15.79 -21.26
N ASP A 44 -3.06 -16.22 -20.01
CA ASP A 44 -3.43 -17.56 -19.59
C ASP A 44 -4.92 -17.63 -19.23
N ASP A 45 -5.71 -18.23 -20.10
CA ASP A 45 -7.16 -18.39 -19.90
C ASP A 45 -7.54 -19.21 -18.67
N ALA A 46 -6.65 -20.04 -18.14
CA ALA A 46 -6.89 -20.77 -16.90
C ALA A 46 -6.81 -19.88 -15.66
N VAL A 47 -6.13 -18.73 -15.74
CA VAL A 47 -6.04 -17.74 -14.66
C VAL A 47 -7.07 -16.64 -14.90
N LYS A 48 -8.07 -16.56 -14.03
CA LYS A 48 -9.18 -15.59 -14.13
C LYS A 48 -8.96 -14.33 -13.29
N LEU A 49 -8.22 -14.44 -12.20
CA LEU A 49 -7.87 -13.33 -11.31
C LEU A 49 -6.50 -13.58 -10.67
N ILE A 50 -5.96 -12.53 -10.06
CA ILE A 50 -4.72 -12.59 -9.26
C ILE A 50 -5.08 -12.37 -7.80
N VAL A 51 -4.46 -13.14 -6.91
CA VAL A 51 -4.49 -12.91 -5.46
C VAL A 51 -3.08 -12.56 -5.00
N ILE A 52 -2.94 -11.48 -4.23
CA ILE A 52 -1.65 -11.10 -3.62
C ILE A 52 -1.86 -10.97 -2.11
N ASP A 53 -1.06 -11.70 -1.33
CA ASP A 53 -1.06 -11.64 0.13
C ASP A 53 0.37 -11.62 0.70
N GLY A 54 0.48 -11.40 2.00
CA GLY A 54 1.75 -11.46 2.73
C GLY A 54 1.75 -12.61 3.74
N ALA A 55 2.89 -13.27 3.91
CA ALA A 55 3.08 -14.29 4.93
C ALA A 55 3.28 -13.66 6.33
N GLY A 56 2.83 -14.37 7.35
CA GLY A 56 2.88 -13.90 8.74
C GLY A 56 1.69 -13.01 9.09
N ASP A 57 1.74 -12.40 10.28
CA ASP A 57 0.62 -11.67 10.88
C ASP A 57 0.89 -10.16 11.06
N ARG A 58 2.12 -9.70 10.79
CA ARG A 58 2.54 -8.34 11.12
C ARG A 58 2.43 -7.35 9.97
N ALA A 59 2.55 -7.79 8.74
CA ALA A 59 2.60 -6.91 7.58
C ALA A 59 2.22 -7.64 6.29
N PHE A 60 1.44 -6.97 5.46
CA PHE A 60 1.38 -7.30 4.05
C PHE A 60 2.74 -6.99 3.40
N CYS A 61 3.22 -5.75 3.51
CA CYS A 61 4.53 -5.31 3.03
C CYS A 61 4.91 -3.94 3.63
N SER A 62 6.09 -3.85 4.22
CA SER A 62 6.58 -2.61 4.86
C SER A 62 7.28 -1.62 3.91
N GLY A 63 7.29 -1.90 2.60
CA GLY A 63 7.95 -1.06 1.59
C GLY A 63 9.15 -1.75 0.94
N GLY A 64 9.91 -1.00 0.15
CA GLY A 64 11.16 -1.47 -0.44
C GLY A 64 12.22 -1.79 0.61
N ASP A 65 13.07 -2.79 0.33
CA ASP A 65 14.20 -3.12 1.20
C ASP A 65 15.33 -2.09 1.01
N ILE A 66 15.32 -1.08 1.86
CA ILE A 66 16.30 0.02 1.81
C ILE A 66 17.70 -0.37 2.27
N ALA A 67 17.90 -1.56 2.84
CA ALA A 67 19.24 -2.01 3.27
C ALA A 67 20.18 -2.19 2.09
N ASP A 68 19.70 -2.80 1.01
CA ASP A 68 20.48 -3.00 -0.22
C ASP A 68 20.75 -1.66 -0.93
N MET A 69 19.77 -0.76 -0.95
CA MET A 69 19.95 0.60 -1.48
C MET A 69 20.98 1.39 -0.67
N TYR A 70 20.95 1.28 0.66
CA TYR A 70 21.94 1.92 1.52
C TYR A 70 23.34 1.36 1.27
N ALA A 71 23.49 0.05 1.19
CA ALA A 71 24.77 -0.61 0.93
C ALA A 71 25.34 -0.20 -0.43
N SER A 72 24.53 -0.19 -1.50
CA SER A 72 24.93 0.24 -2.83
C SER A 72 25.30 1.73 -2.85
N GLY A 73 24.55 2.58 -2.16
CA GLY A 73 24.85 3.99 -2.01
C GLY A 73 26.19 4.26 -1.30
N GLN A 74 26.52 3.50 -0.24
CA GLN A 74 27.83 3.55 0.41
C GLN A 74 28.98 3.11 -0.53
N ALA A 75 28.72 2.14 -1.39
CA ALA A 75 29.65 1.70 -2.43
C ALA A 75 29.71 2.65 -3.64
N ARG A 76 28.92 3.72 -3.67
CA ARG A 76 28.71 4.65 -4.80
C ARG A 76 28.17 3.96 -6.06
N ASP A 77 27.55 2.83 -5.93
CA ASP A 77 26.79 2.16 -6.99
C ASP A 77 25.35 2.66 -6.97
N TYR A 78 25.11 3.79 -7.62
CA TYR A 78 23.77 4.40 -7.71
C TYR A 78 22.88 3.72 -8.76
N ASP A 79 23.42 2.86 -9.60
CA ASP A 79 22.66 2.18 -10.65
C ASP A 79 21.74 1.10 -10.08
N TYR A 80 22.10 0.49 -8.95
CA TYR A 80 21.23 -0.44 -8.24
C TYR A 80 19.88 0.21 -7.90
N GLY A 81 19.89 1.33 -7.17
CA GLY A 81 18.66 2.02 -6.76
C GLY A 81 17.85 2.53 -7.97
N ARG A 82 18.52 3.10 -9.00
CA ARG A 82 17.85 3.56 -10.23
C ARG A 82 17.14 2.41 -10.96
N ASN A 83 17.77 1.27 -11.05
CA ASN A 83 17.22 0.09 -11.71
C ASN A 83 16.06 -0.49 -10.91
N PHE A 84 16.23 -0.62 -9.57
CA PHE A 84 15.18 -1.08 -8.68
C PHE A 84 13.92 -0.20 -8.80
N TRP A 85 14.02 1.11 -8.61
CA TRP A 85 12.86 2.01 -8.70
C TRP A 85 12.23 2.03 -10.09
N ARG A 86 13.03 2.01 -11.16
CA ARG A 86 12.50 1.94 -12.53
C ARG A 86 11.64 0.70 -12.73
N ASP A 87 12.11 -0.45 -12.27
CA ASP A 87 11.41 -1.72 -12.44
C ASP A 87 10.20 -1.82 -11.51
N GLU A 88 10.32 -1.34 -10.27
CA GLU A 88 9.20 -1.23 -9.32
C GLU A 88 8.09 -0.33 -9.86
N TYR A 89 8.41 0.85 -10.38
CA TYR A 89 7.38 1.76 -10.91
C TYR A 89 6.72 1.22 -12.18
N ARG A 90 7.46 0.49 -13.00
CA ARG A 90 6.88 -0.23 -14.14
C ARG A 90 5.92 -1.32 -13.67
N LEU A 91 6.27 -2.07 -12.64
CA LEU A 91 5.40 -3.07 -12.02
C LEU A 91 4.12 -2.40 -11.47
N ASN A 92 4.25 -1.30 -10.71
CA ASN A 92 3.09 -0.59 -10.15
C ASN A 92 2.12 -0.13 -11.28
N ALA A 93 2.65 0.41 -12.37
CA ALA A 93 1.85 0.80 -13.52
C ALA A 93 1.15 -0.41 -14.19
N LYS A 94 1.82 -1.57 -14.28
CA LYS A 94 1.22 -2.81 -14.78
C LYS A 94 0.10 -3.31 -13.87
N LEU A 95 0.28 -3.29 -12.55
CA LEU A 95 -0.75 -3.70 -11.58
C LEU A 95 -1.99 -2.80 -11.70
N ALA A 96 -1.80 -1.48 -11.78
CA ALA A 96 -2.89 -0.52 -11.91
C ALA A 96 -3.71 -0.68 -13.20
N ASN A 97 -3.09 -1.17 -14.27
CA ASN A 97 -3.72 -1.34 -15.59
C ASN A 97 -3.91 -2.82 -15.99
N TYR A 98 -3.88 -3.73 -15.01
CA TYR A 98 -3.95 -5.15 -15.31
C TYR A 98 -5.34 -5.56 -15.81
N PRO A 99 -5.44 -6.35 -16.90
CA PRO A 99 -6.72 -6.63 -17.55
C PRO A 99 -7.63 -7.61 -16.78
N LYS A 100 -7.09 -8.33 -15.81
CA LYS A 100 -7.83 -9.26 -14.96
C LYS A 100 -7.96 -8.68 -13.55
N PRO A 101 -8.98 -9.05 -12.77
CA PRO A 101 -9.08 -8.61 -11.38
C PRO A 101 -7.84 -9.00 -10.57
N ILE A 102 -7.35 -8.07 -9.76
CA ILE A 102 -6.33 -8.30 -8.74
C ILE A 102 -6.97 -8.06 -7.39
N VAL A 103 -6.89 -9.05 -6.51
CA VAL A 103 -7.39 -8.98 -5.12
C VAL A 103 -6.20 -8.98 -4.18
N THR A 104 -6.07 -7.96 -3.36
CA THR A 104 -4.99 -7.85 -2.36
C THR A 104 -5.53 -7.93 -0.94
N PHE A 105 -4.79 -8.59 -0.05
CA PHE A 105 -5.14 -8.79 1.35
C PHE A 105 -4.15 -8.03 2.23
N LEU A 106 -4.54 -6.83 2.67
CA LEU A 106 -3.66 -5.82 3.25
C LEU A 106 -3.70 -5.84 4.79
N HIS A 107 -3.17 -6.90 5.43
CA HIS A 107 -3.09 -6.98 6.89
C HIS A 107 -1.86 -6.26 7.45
N GLY A 108 -1.94 -5.83 8.69
CA GLY A 108 -0.82 -5.17 9.37
C GLY A 108 -0.26 -4.00 8.57
N PHE A 109 1.05 -3.86 8.53
CA PHE A 109 1.69 -2.77 7.81
C PHE A 109 1.64 -2.94 6.30
N THR A 110 1.16 -1.89 5.60
CA THR A 110 1.21 -1.73 4.14
C THR A 110 1.76 -0.34 3.86
N MET A 111 3.06 -0.22 3.56
CA MET A 111 3.75 1.07 3.51
C MET A 111 4.63 1.20 2.27
N GLY A 112 4.74 2.40 1.72
CA GLY A 112 5.62 2.71 0.59
C GLY A 112 5.47 1.75 -0.58
N GLY A 113 6.52 0.99 -0.95
CA GLY A 113 6.44 -0.05 -1.97
C GLY A 113 5.34 -1.09 -1.75
N GLY A 114 4.92 -1.32 -0.48
CA GLY A 114 3.76 -2.13 -0.16
C GLY A 114 2.44 -1.51 -0.63
N VAL A 115 2.31 -0.18 -0.57
CA VAL A 115 1.19 0.55 -1.20
C VAL A 115 1.26 0.38 -2.72
N GLY A 116 2.47 0.46 -3.30
CA GLY A 116 2.67 0.27 -4.73
C GLY A 116 2.20 -1.10 -5.25
N VAL A 117 2.46 -2.17 -4.51
CA VAL A 117 2.02 -3.53 -4.89
C VAL A 117 0.58 -3.81 -4.47
N GLY A 118 0.14 -3.26 -3.32
CA GLY A 118 -1.14 -3.59 -2.72
C GLY A 118 -2.29 -2.68 -3.13
N CYS A 119 -2.06 -1.35 -3.15
CA CYS A 119 -3.15 -0.40 -3.26
C CYS A 119 -3.48 0.03 -4.70
N HIS A 120 -2.76 -0.44 -5.71
CA HIS A 120 -3.12 -0.29 -7.12
C HIS A 120 -3.98 -1.44 -7.66
N ALA A 121 -4.24 -2.44 -6.85
CA ALA A 121 -5.13 -3.56 -7.20
C ALA A 121 -6.59 -3.08 -7.41
N SER A 122 -7.35 -3.83 -8.20
CA SER A 122 -8.76 -3.53 -8.45
C SER A 122 -9.69 -3.84 -7.27
N HIS A 123 -9.27 -4.72 -6.34
CA HIS A 123 -10.02 -5.12 -5.15
C HIS A 123 -9.07 -5.20 -3.96
N ARG A 124 -9.10 -4.19 -3.11
CA ARG A 124 -8.20 -4.03 -1.96
C ARG A 124 -8.94 -4.33 -0.67
N ILE A 125 -8.58 -5.45 -0.02
CA ILE A 125 -9.23 -5.93 1.18
C ILE A 125 -8.40 -5.56 2.39
N VAL A 126 -9.02 -4.91 3.36
CA VAL A 126 -8.45 -4.55 4.67
C VAL A 126 -9.18 -5.28 5.79
N CYS A 127 -8.53 -5.37 6.94
CA CYS A 127 -9.06 -5.97 8.16
C CYS A 127 -8.74 -5.11 9.40
N GLU A 128 -9.09 -5.60 10.57
CA GLU A 128 -8.90 -4.94 11.85
C GLU A 128 -7.44 -4.62 12.19
N SER A 129 -6.48 -5.33 11.60
CA SER A 129 -5.05 -5.11 11.83
C SER A 129 -4.39 -4.15 10.82
N SER A 130 -5.12 -3.75 9.77
CA SER A 130 -4.57 -2.95 8.67
C SER A 130 -4.04 -1.60 9.13
N GLN A 131 -2.83 -1.25 8.68
CA GLN A 131 -2.18 0.04 8.88
C GLN A 131 -1.48 0.46 7.59
N ILE A 132 -2.09 1.37 6.85
CA ILE A 132 -1.61 1.81 5.53
C ILE A 132 -1.02 3.21 5.64
N ALA A 133 0.17 3.44 5.04
CA ALA A 133 0.80 4.76 5.04
C ALA A 133 1.75 4.96 3.86
N MET A 134 2.01 6.25 3.53
CA MET A 134 3.11 6.69 2.69
C MET A 134 4.11 7.47 3.55
N PRO A 135 5.06 6.78 4.25
CA PRO A 135 5.91 7.39 5.28
C PRO A 135 7.20 8.02 4.74
N GLU A 136 7.36 8.14 3.43
CA GLU A 136 8.59 8.49 2.72
C GLU A 136 9.17 9.84 3.18
N CYS A 137 8.34 10.85 3.42
CA CYS A 137 8.80 12.16 3.90
C CYS A 137 9.54 12.06 5.25
N GLY A 138 9.17 11.09 6.10
CA GLY A 138 9.83 10.84 7.40
C GLY A 138 11.27 10.31 7.29
N ILE A 139 11.71 9.87 6.12
CA ILE A 139 13.06 9.37 5.84
C ILE A 139 13.79 10.16 4.76
N GLY A 140 13.28 11.35 4.40
CA GLY A 140 13.91 12.24 3.42
C GLY A 140 13.66 11.87 1.96
N LEU A 141 12.62 11.08 1.70
CA LEU A 141 12.12 10.77 0.35
C LEU A 141 10.78 11.48 0.11
N VAL A 142 10.14 11.18 -1.01
CA VAL A 142 8.79 11.64 -1.36
C VAL A 142 7.89 10.43 -1.60
N PRO A 143 6.57 10.52 -1.36
CA PRO A 143 5.64 9.49 -1.78
C PRO A 143 5.80 9.15 -3.25
N ASP A 144 6.22 7.92 -3.54
CA ASP A 144 6.49 7.40 -4.87
C ASP A 144 5.54 6.23 -5.22
N VAL A 145 5.98 5.23 -5.94
CA VAL A 145 5.26 4.00 -6.30
C VAL A 145 3.82 4.21 -6.81
N GLY A 146 3.53 5.37 -7.42
CA GLY A 146 2.17 5.78 -7.81
C GLY A 146 1.29 6.24 -6.63
N GLY A 147 1.83 6.32 -5.42
CA GLY A 147 1.15 6.82 -4.23
C GLY A 147 0.65 8.25 -4.38
N THR A 148 1.35 9.08 -5.17
CA THR A 148 0.90 10.44 -5.50
C THR A 148 -0.48 10.46 -6.18
N LEU A 149 -0.80 9.46 -7.00
CA LEU A 149 -2.13 9.35 -7.62
C LEU A 149 -3.21 9.03 -6.57
N LEU A 150 -2.92 8.09 -5.66
CA LEU A 150 -3.83 7.74 -4.57
C LEU A 150 -4.06 8.94 -3.65
N LEU A 151 -2.99 9.64 -3.28
CA LEU A 151 -3.06 10.86 -2.47
C LEU A 151 -3.84 11.98 -3.17
N ALA A 152 -3.62 12.19 -4.47
CA ALA A 152 -4.33 13.21 -5.23
C ALA A 152 -5.84 12.93 -5.36
N ASN A 153 -6.25 11.67 -5.30
CA ASN A 153 -7.66 11.25 -5.35
C ASN A 153 -8.34 11.21 -3.97
N ALA A 154 -7.59 11.38 -2.88
CA ALA A 154 -8.16 11.43 -1.54
C ALA A 154 -9.06 12.66 -1.34
N PRO A 155 -10.10 12.59 -0.49
CA PRO A 155 -11.04 13.69 -0.29
C PRO A 155 -10.37 14.99 0.21
N GLY A 156 -10.76 16.14 -0.36
CA GLY A 156 -10.29 17.45 0.04
C GLY A 156 -8.76 17.56 0.06
N PHE A 157 -8.18 18.03 1.14
CA PHE A 157 -6.73 18.12 1.34
C PHE A 157 -6.14 16.96 2.14
N LEU A 158 -6.90 15.87 2.31
CA LEU A 158 -6.46 14.68 3.03
C LEU A 158 -5.19 14.07 2.40
N GLY A 159 -5.08 14.09 1.07
CA GLY A 159 -3.89 13.59 0.38
C GLY A 159 -2.63 14.38 0.70
N THR A 160 -2.72 15.71 0.78
CA THR A 160 -1.61 16.57 1.23
C THR A 160 -1.21 16.23 2.67
N TYR A 161 -2.20 16.11 3.56
CA TYR A 161 -1.98 15.70 4.95
C TYR A 161 -1.23 14.38 5.04
N LEU A 162 -1.76 13.30 4.43
CA LEU A 162 -1.18 11.96 4.48
C LEU A 162 0.22 11.90 3.86
N GLY A 163 0.42 12.59 2.72
CA GLY A 163 1.70 12.59 2.01
C GLY A 163 2.82 13.33 2.77
N VAL A 164 2.49 14.44 3.44
CA VAL A 164 3.45 15.24 4.20
C VAL A 164 3.76 14.63 5.57
N THR A 165 2.74 14.07 6.24
CA THR A 165 2.89 13.56 7.60
C THR A 165 3.28 12.10 7.67
N GLY A 166 2.99 11.32 6.62
CA GLY A 166 3.15 9.88 6.65
C GLY A 166 2.25 9.19 7.68
N ASP A 167 1.12 9.82 8.05
CA ASP A 167 0.21 9.27 9.06
C ASP A 167 -0.39 7.95 8.62
N ARG A 168 -0.73 7.12 9.59
CA ARG A 168 -1.22 5.76 9.36
C ARG A 168 -2.72 5.72 9.32
N MET A 169 -3.25 5.13 8.29
CA MET A 169 -4.66 4.86 8.09
C MET A 169 -5.00 3.47 8.65
N ASP A 170 -5.99 3.36 9.52
CA ASP A 170 -6.65 2.11 9.83
C ASP A 170 -7.54 1.65 8.65
N ALA A 171 -8.26 0.54 8.82
CA ALA A 171 -9.13 0.01 7.77
C ALA A 171 -10.22 1.01 7.32
N GLY A 172 -10.84 1.72 8.27
CA GLY A 172 -11.88 2.71 7.98
C GLY A 172 -11.31 3.95 7.28
N ASP A 173 -10.16 4.40 7.74
CA ASP A 173 -9.43 5.53 7.15
C ASP A 173 -8.94 5.21 5.74
N ALA A 174 -8.39 4.00 5.53
CA ALA A 174 -7.89 3.57 4.23
C ALA A 174 -9.01 3.49 3.17
N ILE A 175 -10.20 3.00 3.55
CA ILE A 175 -11.36 3.00 2.68
C ILE A 175 -11.82 4.44 2.39
N PHE A 176 -11.92 5.28 3.41
CA PHE A 176 -12.31 6.67 3.25
C PHE A 176 -11.35 7.46 2.35
N ALA A 177 -10.03 7.26 2.51
CA ALA A 177 -9.00 7.91 1.73
C ALA A 177 -8.82 7.31 0.30
N GLY A 178 -9.51 6.22 -0.03
CA GLY A 178 -9.42 5.57 -1.34
C GLY A 178 -8.20 4.67 -1.53
N PHE A 179 -7.54 4.25 -0.44
CA PHE A 179 -6.43 3.29 -0.47
C PHE A 179 -6.90 1.83 -0.37
N ALA A 180 -8.14 1.60 0.04
CA ALA A 180 -8.78 0.28 0.13
C ALA A 180 -10.24 0.34 -0.30
N ASP A 181 -10.86 -0.84 -0.54
CA ASP A 181 -12.24 -0.93 -1.03
C ASP A 181 -13.16 -1.63 -0.02
N ASN A 182 -12.71 -2.74 0.56
CA ASN A 182 -13.57 -3.63 1.32
C ASN A 182 -12.94 -3.99 2.67
N PHE A 183 -13.75 -3.93 3.72
CA PHE A 183 -13.40 -4.51 5.01
C PHE A 183 -13.93 -5.95 5.08
N VAL A 184 -13.06 -6.90 5.40
CA VAL A 184 -13.39 -8.29 5.71
C VAL A 184 -12.57 -8.71 6.92
N ALA A 185 -13.20 -9.24 7.96
CA ALA A 185 -12.50 -9.70 9.15
C ALA A 185 -11.41 -10.74 8.80
N GLN A 186 -10.24 -10.63 9.42
CA GLN A 186 -9.06 -11.40 9.04
C GLN A 186 -9.27 -12.92 9.18
N ASP A 187 -10.09 -13.35 10.13
CA ASP A 187 -10.43 -14.76 10.34
C ASP A 187 -11.24 -15.39 9.19
N GLN A 188 -11.82 -14.57 8.31
CA GLN A 188 -12.56 -15.03 7.13
C GLN A 188 -11.69 -15.12 5.86
N TRP A 189 -10.45 -14.63 5.90
CA TRP A 189 -9.61 -14.49 4.71
C TRP A 189 -9.22 -15.82 4.06
N ASP A 190 -8.96 -16.85 4.85
CA ASP A 190 -8.58 -18.15 4.29
C ASP A 190 -9.72 -18.77 3.49
N GLY A 191 -10.96 -18.67 3.99
CA GLY A 191 -12.15 -19.08 3.26
C GLY A 191 -12.39 -18.26 2.01
N LEU A 192 -12.21 -16.93 2.09
CA LEU A 192 -12.37 -16.03 0.94
C LEU A 192 -11.30 -16.30 -0.14
N LYS A 193 -10.03 -16.46 0.24
CA LYS A 193 -8.95 -16.80 -0.70
C LYS A 193 -9.22 -18.13 -1.41
N LEU A 194 -9.70 -19.15 -0.66
CA LEU A 194 -10.10 -20.43 -1.25
C LEU A 194 -11.23 -20.24 -2.28
N ALA A 195 -12.30 -19.53 -1.92
CA ALA A 195 -13.43 -19.26 -2.80
C ALA A 195 -13.01 -18.48 -4.08
N LEU A 196 -12.15 -17.48 -3.96
CA LEU A 196 -11.57 -16.75 -5.11
C LEU A 196 -10.82 -17.70 -6.05
N CYS A 197 -9.98 -18.59 -5.47
CA CYS A 197 -9.22 -19.55 -6.25
C CYS A 197 -10.11 -20.59 -6.95
N GLU A 198 -11.15 -21.08 -6.29
CA GLU A 198 -12.06 -22.10 -6.84
C GLU A 198 -12.99 -21.52 -7.90
N THR A 199 -13.58 -20.37 -7.63
CA THR A 199 -14.60 -19.78 -8.53
C THR A 199 -13.97 -18.98 -9.67
N GLY A 200 -12.86 -18.27 -9.42
CA GLY A 200 -12.22 -17.36 -10.37
C GLY A 200 -13.02 -16.08 -10.60
N THR A 201 -13.89 -15.68 -9.66
CA THR A 201 -14.66 -14.43 -9.70
C THR A 201 -14.54 -13.67 -8.39
N VAL A 202 -14.59 -12.34 -8.49
CA VAL A 202 -14.59 -11.42 -7.34
C VAL A 202 -15.97 -11.26 -6.70
N ASP A 203 -17.02 -11.79 -7.30
CA ASP A 203 -18.39 -11.74 -6.77
C ASP A 203 -18.55 -12.47 -5.42
N VAL A 204 -17.59 -13.30 -5.07
CA VAL A 204 -17.55 -13.99 -3.77
C VAL A 204 -17.10 -13.07 -2.62
N ILE A 205 -16.61 -11.87 -2.92
CA ILE A 205 -16.23 -10.89 -1.91
C ILE A 205 -17.51 -10.34 -1.27
N ALA A 206 -17.74 -10.67 -0.01
CA ALA A 206 -18.87 -10.17 0.78
C ALA A 206 -18.32 -9.13 1.80
N PRO A 207 -18.33 -7.83 1.47
CA PRO A 207 -17.78 -6.80 2.35
C PRO A 207 -18.62 -6.69 3.62
N GLN A 208 -17.94 -6.45 4.75
CA GLN A 208 -18.56 -6.17 6.03
C GLN A 208 -18.55 -4.67 6.31
N SER A 209 -19.28 -4.23 7.34
CA SER A 209 -19.23 -2.85 7.78
C SER A 209 -17.82 -2.52 8.29
N ALA A 210 -17.17 -1.58 7.62
CA ALA A 210 -15.86 -1.08 8.04
C ALA A 210 -15.97 -0.30 9.36
N PRO A 211 -14.88 -0.23 10.15
CA PRO A 211 -14.78 0.71 11.26
C PRO A 211 -15.02 2.16 10.79
N ALA A 212 -15.53 3.00 11.69
CA ALA A 212 -15.74 4.41 11.35
C ALA A 212 -14.40 5.14 11.22
N SER A 213 -14.19 5.80 10.08
CA SER A 213 -12.97 6.60 9.82
C SER A 213 -12.83 7.76 10.81
N GLN A 214 -11.65 7.90 11.41
CA GLN A 214 -11.30 9.06 12.23
C GLN A 214 -10.88 10.24 11.34
N LEU A 215 -10.26 9.97 10.20
CA LEU A 215 -9.90 10.99 9.20
C LEU A 215 -11.15 11.66 8.64
N ALA A 216 -12.22 10.90 8.36
CA ALA A 216 -13.50 11.47 7.96
C ALA A 216 -14.07 12.46 8.99
N LYS A 217 -13.96 12.16 10.29
CA LYS A 217 -14.39 13.06 11.36
C LYS A 217 -13.53 14.32 11.47
N SER A 218 -12.27 14.22 11.05
CA SER A 218 -11.29 15.30 11.11
C SER A 218 -11.18 16.09 9.80
N GLN A 219 -11.92 15.70 8.75
CA GLN A 219 -11.77 16.23 7.39
C GLN A 219 -11.77 17.77 7.35
N SER A 220 -12.75 18.43 7.99
CA SER A 220 -12.85 19.89 7.97
C SER A 220 -11.60 20.56 8.56
N ILE A 221 -11.03 20.01 9.63
CA ILE A 221 -9.83 20.56 10.28
C ILE A 221 -8.60 20.32 9.41
N ILE A 222 -8.53 19.16 8.75
CA ILE A 222 -7.46 18.83 7.80
C ILE A 222 -7.54 19.78 6.60
N ASP A 223 -8.72 20.00 6.05
CA ASP A 223 -8.92 20.89 4.91
C ASP A 223 -8.49 22.33 5.26
N ASP A 224 -8.90 22.83 6.42
CA ASP A 224 -8.51 24.18 6.86
C ASP A 224 -6.98 24.33 7.05
N ALA A 225 -6.31 23.29 7.54
CA ALA A 225 -4.88 23.32 7.85
C ALA A 225 -3.97 23.05 6.64
N PHE A 226 -4.44 22.25 5.66
CA PHE A 226 -3.62 21.77 4.54
C PHE A 226 -4.01 22.35 3.17
N ALA A 227 -4.91 23.34 3.11
CA ALA A 227 -5.36 24.02 1.88
C ALA A 227 -4.35 25.04 1.34
N TYR A 228 -3.06 24.81 1.50
CA TYR A 228 -2.01 25.74 1.08
C TYR A 228 -1.01 25.08 0.15
N ASP A 229 -0.47 25.88 -0.78
CA ASP A 229 0.50 25.39 -1.78
C ASP A 229 1.92 25.23 -1.21
N HIS A 230 2.23 25.89 -0.10
CA HIS A 230 3.56 25.88 0.49
C HIS A 230 3.58 25.29 1.90
N LEU A 231 4.55 24.43 2.19
CA LEU A 231 4.72 23.82 3.51
C LEU A 231 4.86 24.84 4.65
N SER A 232 5.52 25.99 4.38
CA SER A 232 5.65 27.08 5.34
C SER A 232 4.31 27.69 5.73
N GLU A 233 3.36 27.75 4.80
CA GLU A 233 2.00 28.25 5.06
C GLU A 233 1.20 27.22 5.84
N ILE A 234 1.27 25.95 5.46
CA ILE A 234 0.68 24.84 6.23
C ILE A 234 1.17 24.89 7.68
N TYR A 235 2.49 24.96 7.89
CA TYR A 235 3.10 24.99 9.21
C TYR A 235 2.62 26.19 10.04
N SER A 236 2.56 27.38 9.42
CA SER A 236 2.13 28.61 10.08
C SER A 236 0.63 28.63 10.46
N ASN A 237 -0.18 27.86 9.75
CA ASN A 237 -1.63 27.77 9.95
C ASN A 237 -2.06 26.53 10.75
N LEU A 238 -1.13 25.69 11.19
CA LEU A 238 -1.47 24.61 12.11
C LEU A 238 -2.05 25.19 13.41
N PRO A 239 -3.23 24.77 13.86
CA PRO A 239 -3.86 25.31 15.04
C PRO A 239 -2.99 25.09 16.29
N THR A 240 -3.04 26.05 17.22
CA THR A 240 -2.23 26.05 18.46
C THR A 240 -2.60 24.88 19.39
N ILE A 241 -3.84 24.41 19.32
CA ILE A 241 -4.34 23.20 20.01
C ILE A 241 -4.74 22.21 18.93
N LEU A 242 -3.89 21.23 18.71
CA LEU A 242 -4.10 20.22 17.68
C LEU A 242 -4.95 19.06 18.21
N PRO A 243 -6.04 18.66 17.51
CA PRO A 243 -6.60 17.33 17.69
C PRO A 243 -5.52 16.27 17.49
N ALA A 244 -5.64 15.12 18.13
CA ALA A 244 -4.62 14.07 18.14
C ALA A 244 -3.97 13.72 16.78
N PRO A 245 -4.69 13.70 15.64
CA PRO A 245 -4.08 13.50 14.33
C PRO A 245 -3.07 14.60 13.96
N LEU A 246 -3.41 15.87 14.22
CA LEU A 246 -2.54 17.00 13.83
C LEU A 246 -1.37 17.23 14.80
N ASP A 247 -1.45 16.78 16.06
CA ASP A 247 -0.31 16.80 16.99
C ASP A 247 0.82 15.88 16.49
N HIS A 248 0.49 14.76 15.86
CA HIS A 248 1.46 13.89 15.21
C HIS A 248 2.09 14.57 13.98
N ALA A 249 1.29 15.22 13.14
CA ALA A 249 1.78 15.99 11.99
C ALA A 249 2.80 17.07 12.41
N LYS A 250 2.49 17.84 13.44
CA LYS A 250 3.40 18.86 13.96
C LYS A 250 4.71 18.26 14.46
N LYS A 251 4.65 17.17 15.24
CA LYS A 251 5.85 16.46 15.72
C LYS A 251 6.74 15.93 14.60
N LEU A 252 6.17 15.54 13.47
CA LEU A 252 6.93 15.11 12.29
C LEU A 252 7.54 16.31 11.56
N MET A 253 6.80 17.39 11.41
CA MET A 253 7.28 18.62 10.76
C MET A 253 8.36 19.35 11.60
N ASP A 254 8.31 19.25 12.95
CA ASP A 254 9.32 19.80 13.86
C ASP A 254 10.65 19.00 13.85
N ARG A 255 10.70 17.81 13.24
CA ARG A 255 11.90 16.95 13.17
C ARG A 255 12.74 17.15 11.91
N ASN A 256 12.23 17.86 10.93
CA ASN A 256 12.85 18.18 9.65
C ASN A 256 13.20 19.68 9.56
#